data_5b89cae52d6626be7f23150e33f61a58
#
_entry.id   5b89cae52d6626be7f23150e33f61a58
#
_cell.length_a   1.000
_cell.length_b   1.000
_cell.length_c   1.000
_cell.angle_alpha   90.00
_cell.angle_beta   90.00
_cell.angle_gamma   90.00
#
_symmetry.space_group_name_H-M   'P 1'
#
loop_
_entity.id
_entity.type
_entity.pdbx_description
1 polymer ?
#
loop_
_entity_poly.entity_id
_entity_poly.type
_entity_poly.pdbx_seq_one_letter_code
_entity_poly.pdbx_strand_id
1 'polypeptide(L)'
;MRNILARGGVEFIAVVLGITISFWLDNQKEEWNNRKIEINLLESIISDIESIKTYNQKRSEVFELDNAVMDYVSTNWESLNVDSIAIILSTSGYKSSIHNMFFDYREFHPPISSLRMVLNDGSINLINSKKVKSLISKLINTDYGFISKNVDSEIALQIELRNIIMKDNTSNIILPIETTSYSLIDRFNNGEKYINKTKEDLKAIQNIDYMRNYLSLKIRQRRMIMTFIFLFNRTLNNLEEEIIKILKV
;
A
#
# COMPACT_ATOMS: atom_id res chain seq x y z
N MET A 1 21.14 77.70 2.61
CA MET A 1 21.21 76.43 1.81
C MET A 1 21.58 75.21 2.63
N ARG A 2 22.44 75.24 3.67
CA ARG A 2 22.84 74.06 4.46
C ARG A 2 21.64 73.31 5.18
N ASN A 3 20.64 74.05 5.63
CA ASN A 3 19.50 73.44 6.38
C ASN A 3 18.48 72.72 5.47
N ILE A 4 18.38 73.06 4.19
CA ILE A 4 17.46 72.43 3.23
C ILE A 4 18.00 71.09 2.80
N LEU A 5 19.30 70.94 2.57
CA LEU A 5 19.96 69.70 2.22
C LEU A 5 19.96 68.71 3.39
N ALA A 6 20.15 69.20 4.63
CA ALA A 6 20.06 68.35 5.83
C ALA A 6 18.67 67.88 6.08
N ARG A 7 17.62 68.66 5.85
CA ARG A 7 16.20 68.27 6.04
C ARG A 7 15.76 67.32 4.94
N GLY A 8 16.12 67.56 3.68
CA GLY A 8 15.84 66.59 2.58
C GLY A 8 16.53 65.23 2.78
N GLY A 9 17.78 65.25 3.33
CA GLY A 9 18.49 64.01 3.66
C GLY A 9 17.80 63.20 4.77
N VAL A 10 17.30 63.84 5.83
CA VAL A 10 16.56 63.17 6.90
C VAL A 10 15.23 62.61 6.40
N GLU A 11 14.50 63.39 5.58
CA GLU A 11 13.24 62.93 4.99
C GLU A 11 13.48 61.72 4.04
N PHE A 12 14.52 61.76 3.21
CA PHE A 12 14.90 60.64 2.37
C PHE A 12 15.23 59.36 3.18
N ILE A 13 16.04 59.48 4.22
CA ILE A 13 16.39 58.37 5.11
C ILE A 13 15.14 57.81 5.80
N ALA A 14 14.22 58.64 6.27
CA ALA A 14 12.98 58.21 6.90
C ALA A 14 12.09 57.40 5.93
N VAL A 15 12.00 57.86 4.65
CA VAL A 15 11.26 57.13 3.61
C VAL A 15 11.92 55.77 3.31
N VAL A 16 13.23 55.75 3.12
CA VAL A 16 13.97 54.49 2.86
C VAL A 16 13.84 53.52 4.02
N LEU A 17 13.98 54.00 5.27
CA LEU A 17 13.75 53.13 6.45
C LEU A 17 12.33 52.63 6.52
N GLY A 18 11.32 53.47 6.26
CA GLY A 18 9.91 53.07 6.25
C GLY A 18 9.62 51.92 5.22
N ILE A 19 10.15 52.10 4.00
CA ILE A 19 10.02 51.08 2.96
C ILE A 19 10.75 49.77 3.36
N THR A 20 11.98 49.90 3.87
CA THR A 20 12.76 48.71 4.30
C THR A 20 12.09 47.94 5.43
N ILE A 21 11.55 48.66 6.42
CA ILE A 21 10.83 48.06 7.53
C ILE A 21 9.53 47.37 7.03
N SER A 22 8.80 48.01 6.12
CA SER A 22 7.60 47.44 5.53
C SER A 22 7.90 46.12 4.78
N PHE A 23 8.92 46.09 3.93
CA PHE A 23 9.35 44.88 3.25
C PHE A 23 9.83 43.81 4.21
N TRP A 24 10.55 44.18 5.26
CA TRP A 24 10.95 43.20 6.28
C TRP A 24 9.77 42.61 7.03
N LEU A 25 8.77 43.40 7.40
CA LEU A 25 7.54 42.94 8.06
C LEU A 25 6.72 42.05 7.11
N ASP A 26 6.61 42.40 5.84
CA ASP A 26 5.90 41.59 4.85
C ASP A 26 6.58 40.23 4.66
N ASN A 27 7.91 40.22 4.55
CA ASN A 27 8.66 38.95 4.47
C ASN A 27 8.49 38.09 5.72
N GLN A 28 8.53 38.67 6.91
CA GLN A 28 8.30 37.93 8.17
C GLN A 28 6.90 37.35 8.23
N LYS A 29 5.91 38.09 7.78
CA LYS A 29 4.51 37.60 7.72
C LYS A 29 4.36 36.47 6.71
N GLU A 30 5.01 36.56 5.56
CA GLU A 30 5.01 35.53 4.51
C GLU A 30 5.70 34.24 5.02
N GLU A 31 6.89 34.37 5.63
CA GLU A 31 7.60 33.23 6.23
C GLU A 31 6.75 32.54 7.32
N TRP A 32 6.11 33.32 8.19
CA TRP A 32 5.23 32.76 9.22
C TRP A 32 4.03 32.03 8.62
N ASN A 33 3.40 32.59 7.60
CA ASN A 33 2.29 31.95 6.90
C ASN A 33 2.71 30.67 6.18
N ASN A 34 3.86 30.69 5.50
CA ASN A 34 4.44 29.52 4.83
C ASN A 34 4.77 28.42 5.84
N ARG A 35 5.32 28.78 7.00
CA ARG A 35 5.58 27.83 8.09
C ARG A 35 4.31 27.19 8.62
N LYS A 36 3.24 27.95 8.78
CA LYS A 36 1.93 27.44 9.20
C LYS A 36 1.35 26.46 8.18
N ILE A 37 1.45 26.78 6.90
CA ILE A 37 1.01 25.88 5.81
C ILE A 37 1.84 24.58 5.81
N GLU A 38 3.17 24.68 5.96
CA GLU A 38 4.07 23.54 6.06
C GLU A 38 3.66 22.62 7.23
N ILE A 39 3.42 23.17 8.43
CA ILE A 39 3.02 22.41 9.61
C ILE A 39 1.70 21.65 9.34
N ASN A 40 0.66 22.34 8.86
CA ASN A 40 -0.61 21.72 8.55
C ASN A 40 -0.47 20.58 7.52
N LEU A 41 0.38 20.76 6.52
CA LEU A 41 0.68 19.74 5.52
C LEU A 41 1.38 18.53 6.14
N LEU A 42 2.37 18.75 6.99
CA LEU A 42 3.10 17.69 7.67
C LEU A 42 2.21 16.90 8.65
N GLU A 43 1.31 17.56 9.38
CA GLU A 43 0.31 16.91 10.23
C GLU A 43 -0.65 16.03 9.42
N SER A 44 -1.12 16.52 8.27
CA SER A 44 -1.94 15.74 7.35
C SER A 44 -1.20 14.49 6.86
N ILE A 45 0.08 14.62 6.51
CA ILE A 45 0.92 13.48 6.08
C ILE A 45 1.07 12.45 7.21
N ILE A 46 1.20 12.85 8.47
CA ILE A 46 1.25 11.91 9.60
C ILE A 46 -0.04 11.09 9.70
N SER A 47 -1.19 11.73 9.58
CA SER A 47 -2.49 11.02 9.59
C SER A 47 -2.61 10.01 8.43
N ASP A 48 -2.12 10.39 7.25
CA ASP A 48 -2.08 9.49 6.09
C ASP A 48 -1.14 8.28 6.34
N ILE A 49 0.03 8.50 6.94
CA ILE A 49 0.98 7.44 7.29
C ILE A 49 0.34 6.39 8.21
N GLU A 50 -0.41 6.81 9.23
CA GLU A 50 -1.13 5.89 10.12
C GLU A 50 -2.15 5.03 9.37
N SER A 51 -2.91 5.65 8.47
CA SER A 51 -3.89 4.98 7.63
C SER A 51 -3.23 3.96 6.69
N ILE A 52 -2.11 4.32 6.08
CA ILE A 52 -1.33 3.43 5.21
C ILE A 52 -0.74 2.26 6.00
N LYS A 53 -0.18 2.50 7.18
CA LYS A 53 0.36 1.44 8.06
C LYS A 53 -0.72 0.44 8.45
N THR A 54 -1.89 0.93 8.84
CA THR A 54 -3.04 0.09 9.18
C THR A 54 -3.48 -0.78 8.00
N TYR A 55 -3.55 -0.20 6.81
CA TYR A 55 -3.85 -0.95 5.58
C TYR A 55 -2.78 -2.02 5.30
N ASN A 56 -1.51 -1.65 5.37
CA ASN A 56 -0.39 -2.55 5.08
C ASN A 56 -0.35 -3.73 6.06
N GLN A 57 -0.60 -3.50 7.35
CA GLN A 57 -0.67 -4.56 8.35
C GLN A 57 -1.75 -5.58 7.99
N LYS A 58 -3.00 -5.13 7.79
CA LYS A 58 -4.12 -6.00 7.43
C LYS A 58 -3.84 -6.78 6.14
N ARG A 59 -3.21 -6.14 5.16
CA ARG A 59 -2.87 -6.79 3.88
C ARG A 59 -1.77 -7.83 4.05
N SER A 60 -0.73 -7.54 4.85
CA SER A 60 0.34 -8.48 5.16
C SER A 60 -0.19 -9.74 5.85
N GLU A 61 -1.08 -9.61 6.82
CA GLU A 61 -1.72 -10.73 7.52
C GLU A 61 -2.44 -11.68 6.53
N VAL A 62 -3.15 -11.11 5.54
CA VAL A 62 -3.80 -11.90 4.49
C VAL A 62 -2.78 -12.62 3.61
N PHE A 63 -1.71 -11.94 3.20
CA PHE A 63 -0.66 -12.56 2.39
C PHE A 63 0.09 -13.66 3.14
N GLU A 64 0.35 -13.48 4.43
CA GLU A 64 1.01 -14.48 5.27
C GLU A 64 0.17 -15.75 5.37
N LEU A 65 -1.14 -15.62 5.64
CA LEU A 65 -2.05 -16.75 5.68
C LEU A 65 -2.12 -17.48 4.33
N ASP A 66 -2.36 -16.73 3.25
CA ASP A 66 -2.43 -17.31 1.90
C ASP A 66 -1.13 -18.05 1.56
N ASN A 67 0.04 -17.46 1.86
CA ASN A 67 1.33 -18.08 1.61
C ASN A 67 1.56 -19.33 2.45
N ALA A 68 1.17 -19.31 3.74
CA ALA A 68 1.33 -20.46 4.62
C ALA A 68 0.52 -21.67 4.09
N VAL A 69 -0.72 -21.43 3.65
CA VAL A 69 -1.56 -22.48 3.09
C VAL A 69 -1.03 -22.99 1.75
N MET A 70 -0.68 -22.09 0.83
CA MET A 70 -0.14 -22.48 -0.48
C MET A 70 1.19 -23.23 -0.36
N ASP A 71 2.07 -22.80 0.55
CA ASP A 71 3.36 -23.44 0.83
C ASP A 71 3.17 -24.83 1.40
N TYR A 72 2.26 -24.99 2.36
CA TYR A 72 1.88 -26.32 2.90
C TYR A 72 1.34 -27.24 1.82
N VAL A 73 0.40 -26.77 0.98
CA VAL A 73 -0.16 -27.54 -0.12
C VAL A 73 0.91 -27.94 -1.13
N SER A 74 1.75 -27.00 -1.54
CA SER A 74 2.84 -27.24 -2.51
C SER A 74 3.89 -28.23 -1.99
N THR A 75 4.25 -28.12 -0.70
CA THR A 75 5.26 -28.96 -0.07
C THR A 75 4.75 -30.39 0.16
N ASN A 76 3.51 -30.54 0.55
CA ASN A 76 2.92 -31.84 0.88
C ASN A 76 2.04 -32.40 -0.26
N TRP A 77 2.30 -32.03 -1.50
CA TRP A 77 1.44 -32.28 -2.65
C TRP A 77 0.96 -33.74 -2.75
N GLU A 78 1.86 -34.71 -2.60
CA GLU A 78 1.57 -36.13 -2.73
C GLU A 78 0.88 -36.74 -1.46
N SER A 79 1.06 -36.11 -0.31
CA SER A 79 0.57 -36.58 0.99
C SER A 79 -0.36 -35.59 1.68
N LEU A 80 -1.01 -34.72 0.91
CA LEU A 80 -1.81 -33.62 1.42
C LEU A 80 -2.96 -34.09 2.29
N ASN A 81 -2.97 -33.67 3.54
CA ASN A 81 -4.10 -33.85 4.43
C ASN A 81 -5.17 -32.77 4.14
N VAL A 82 -6.08 -33.12 3.24
CA VAL A 82 -7.16 -32.24 2.78
C VAL A 82 -8.07 -31.81 3.93
N ASP A 83 -8.31 -32.72 4.91
CA ASP A 83 -9.15 -32.39 6.07
C ASP A 83 -8.54 -31.30 6.95
N SER A 84 -7.25 -31.39 7.23
CA SER A 84 -6.55 -30.38 8.02
C SER A 84 -6.59 -29.01 7.35
N ILE A 85 -6.35 -28.94 6.05
CA ILE A 85 -6.41 -27.66 5.31
C ILE A 85 -7.83 -27.08 5.32
N ALA A 86 -8.85 -27.91 5.08
CA ALA A 86 -10.23 -27.46 5.09
C ALA A 86 -10.63 -26.88 6.47
N ILE A 87 -10.17 -27.50 7.56
CA ILE A 87 -10.40 -27.00 8.92
C ILE A 87 -9.68 -25.65 9.13
N ILE A 88 -8.41 -25.54 8.78
CA ILE A 88 -7.63 -24.28 8.92
C ILE A 88 -8.34 -23.15 8.18
N LEU A 89 -8.76 -23.38 6.94
CA LEU A 89 -9.45 -22.37 6.14
C LEU A 89 -10.82 -21.97 6.69
N SER A 90 -11.56 -22.93 7.26
CA SER A 90 -12.88 -22.66 7.85
C SER A 90 -12.79 -21.91 9.18
N THR A 91 -11.70 -22.09 9.94
CA THR A 91 -11.50 -21.47 11.25
C THR A 91 -10.71 -20.16 11.20
N SER A 92 -10.03 -19.86 10.08
CA SER A 92 -9.31 -18.60 9.92
C SER A 92 -10.26 -17.41 9.95
N GLY A 93 -9.88 -16.34 10.63
CA GLY A 93 -10.67 -15.10 10.73
C GLY A 93 -11.01 -14.46 9.38
N TYR A 94 -10.21 -14.74 8.35
CA TYR A 94 -10.38 -14.21 6.99
C TYR A 94 -11.23 -15.10 6.09
N LYS A 95 -11.55 -16.31 6.51
CA LYS A 95 -12.38 -17.29 5.76
C LYS A 95 -12.12 -17.28 4.25
N SER A 96 -10.84 -17.26 3.89
CA SER A 96 -10.42 -17.19 2.49
C SER A 96 -10.69 -18.55 1.84
N SER A 97 -11.37 -18.56 0.69
CA SER A 97 -11.56 -19.79 -0.07
C SER A 97 -10.27 -20.20 -0.79
N ILE A 98 -10.14 -21.49 -1.09
CA ILE A 98 -9.05 -22.01 -1.93
C ILE A 98 -9.05 -21.32 -3.28
N HIS A 99 -10.22 -21.06 -3.85
CA HIS A 99 -10.34 -20.34 -5.11
C HIS A 99 -9.73 -18.96 -5.02
N ASN A 100 -10.04 -18.17 -3.97
CA ASN A 100 -9.46 -16.83 -3.78
C ASN A 100 -7.95 -16.91 -3.54
N MET A 101 -7.45 -17.93 -2.85
CA MET A 101 -6.02 -18.09 -2.62
C MET A 101 -5.26 -18.48 -3.89
N PHE A 102 -5.78 -19.44 -4.65
CA PHE A 102 -5.08 -20.07 -5.74
C PHE A 102 -5.36 -19.40 -7.08
N PHE A 103 -6.62 -19.02 -7.33
CA PHE A 103 -7.08 -18.54 -8.63
C PHE A 103 -7.31 -17.02 -8.70
N ASP A 104 -7.26 -16.29 -7.56
CA ASP A 104 -7.40 -14.85 -7.54
C ASP A 104 -6.13 -14.15 -7.07
N TYR A 105 -5.92 -12.94 -7.56
CA TYR A 105 -4.85 -12.08 -7.07
C TYR A 105 -5.32 -11.24 -5.88
N ARG A 106 -4.37 -10.72 -5.14
CA ARG A 106 -4.63 -9.80 -4.05
C ARG A 106 -4.17 -8.41 -4.46
N GLU A 107 -5.11 -7.52 -4.67
CA GLU A 107 -4.83 -6.12 -4.94
C GLU A 107 -4.11 -5.44 -3.77
N PHE A 108 -3.27 -4.47 -4.10
CA PHE A 108 -2.57 -3.63 -3.14
C PHE A 108 -2.82 -2.16 -3.47
N HIS A 109 -3.79 -1.56 -2.78
CA HIS A 109 -4.22 -0.17 -2.96
C HIS A 109 -4.23 0.57 -1.62
N PRO A 110 -3.05 0.89 -1.06
CA PRO A 110 -2.97 1.70 0.16
C PRO A 110 -3.50 3.11 -0.11
N PRO A 111 -4.03 3.81 0.90
CA PRO A 111 -4.57 5.18 0.76
C PRO A 111 -3.43 6.20 0.63
N ILE A 112 -2.75 6.23 -0.51
CA ILE A 112 -1.60 7.11 -0.83
C ILE A 112 -1.99 8.32 -1.68
N SER A 113 -3.27 8.61 -1.86
CA SER A 113 -3.75 9.67 -2.74
C SER A 113 -3.26 11.06 -2.33
N SER A 114 -3.27 11.36 -1.03
CA SER A 114 -2.80 12.66 -0.51
C SER A 114 -1.29 12.82 -0.72
N LEU A 115 -0.49 11.78 -0.43
CA LEU A 115 0.96 11.81 -0.70
C LEU A 115 1.28 12.00 -2.19
N ARG A 116 0.49 11.37 -3.07
CA ARG A 116 0.59 11.59 -4.53
C ARG A 116 0.22 13.02 -4.91
N MET A 117 -0.82 13.57 -4.29
CA MET A 117 -1.25 14.94 -4.55
C MET A 117 -0.15 15.94 -4.18
N VAL A 118 0.48 15.78 -3.02
CA VAL A 118 1.62 16.60 -2.57
C VAL A 118 2.77 16.63 -3.58
N LEU A 119 3.03 15.50 -4.27
CA LEU A 119 4.04 15.44 -5.32
C LEU A 119 3.59 16.12 -6.63
N ASN A 120 2.33 15.96 -7.00
CA ASN A 120 1.83 16.33 -8.32
C ASN A 120 1.38 17.80 -8.42
N ASP A 121 0.82 18.37 -7.34
CA ASP A 121 0.35 19.76 -7.30
C ASP A 121 1.44 20.77 -6.90
N GLY A 122 2.63 20.29 -6.61
CA GLY A 122 3.76 21.11 -6.23
C GLY A 122 3.81 21.49 -4.74
N SER A 123 2.85 21.06 -3.91
CA SER A 123 2.81 21.33 -2.46
C SER A 123 4.05 20.79 -1.74
N ILE A 124 4.77 19.84 -2.33
CA ILE A 124 6.06 19.37 -1.82
C ILE A 124 7.08 20.50 -1.71
N ASN A 125 6.95 21.58 -2.50
CA ASN A 125 7.86 22.73 -2.43
C ASN A 125 7.67 23.55 -1.15
N LEU A 126 6.52 23.48 -0.51
CA LEU A 126 6.22 24.12 0.77
C LEU A 126 6.92 23.46 1.95
N ILE A 127 7.38 22.22 1.79
CA ILE A 127 8.15 21.50 2.81
C ILE A 127 9.61 21.95 2.73
N ASN A 128 10.18 22.48 3.82
CA ASN A 128 11.56 22.93 3.83
C ASN A 128 12.58 21.79 3.86
N SER A 129 12.24 20.68 4.54
CA SER A 129 13.14 19.54 4.71
C SER A 129 13.38 18.78 3.42
N LYS A 130 14.61 18.83 2.90
CA LYS A 130 15.04 18.03 1.74
C LYS A 130 14.90 16.53 1.99
N LYS A 131 15.11 16.10 3.25
CA LYS A 131 15.00 14.69 3.63
C LYS A 131 13.56 14.19 3.56
N VAL A 132 12.60 14.96 4.06
CA VAL A 132 11.17 14.64 3.97
C VAL A 132 10.74 14.57 2.50
N LYS A 133 11.10 15.54 1.67
CA LYS A 133 10.84 15.53 0.21
C LYS A 133 11.35 14.25 -0.46
N SER A 134 12.58 13.88 -0.16
CA SER A 134 13.23 12.68 -0.72
C SER A 134 12.52 11.41 -0.28
N LEU A 135 12.09 11.31 1.00
CA LEU A 135 11.38 10.15 1.51
C LEU A 135 9.98 10.01 0.90
N ILE A 136 9.24 11.11 0.72
CA ILE A 136 7.93 11.09 0.03
C ILE A 136 8.11 10.62 -1.43
N SER A 137 9.07 11.19 -2.14
CA SER A 137 9.37 10.80 -3.52
C SER A 137 9.76 9.32 -3.63
N LYS A 138 10.65 8.85 -2.74
CA LYS A 138 11.05 7.43 -2.68
C LYS A 138 9.87 6.52 -2.43
N LEU A 139 9.04 6.87 -1.45
CA LEU A 139 7.87 6.09 -1.05
C LEU A 139 6.92 5.85 -2.24
N ILE A 140 6.59 6.93 -2.97
CA ILE A 140 5.59 6.89 -4.04
C ILE A 140 6.18 6.33 -5.34
N ASN A 141 7.35 6.83 -5.77
CA ASN A 141 7.89 6.50 -7.09
C ASN A 141 8.70 5.20 -7.10
N THR A 142 9.32 4.83 -5.97
CA THR A 142 10.19 3.66 -5.90
C THR A 142 9.51 2.50 -5.16
N ASP A 143 9.23 2.68 -3.87
CA ASP A 143 8.80 1.58 -3.03
C ASP A 143 7.40 1.07 -3.43
N TYR A 144 6.43 1.98 -3.62
CA TYR A 144 5.11 1.62 -4.13
C TYR A 144 5.16 1.09 -5.56
N GLY A 145 6.01 1.65 -6.41
CA GLY A 145 6.20 1.19 -7.79
C GLY A 145 6.69 -0.27 -7.87
N PHE A 146 7.58 -0.69 -6.97
CA PHE A 146 7.99 -2.10 -6.90
C PHE A 146 6.86 -3.01 -6.46
N ILE A 147 6.05 -2.61 -5.48
CA ILE A 147 4.89 -3.41 -5.06
C ILE A 147 3.92 -3.56 -6.22
N SER A 148 3.54 -2.46 -6.88
CA SER A 148 2.59 -2.46 -8.01
C SER A 148 3.06 -3.40 -9.12
N LYS A 149 4.32 -3.30 -9.56
CA LYS A 149 4.87 -4.18 -10.60
C LYS A 149 4.82 -5.66 -10.23
N ASN A 150 5.03 -6.01 -8.96
CA ASN A 150 4.96 -7.39 -8.51
C ASN A 150 3.51 -7.88 -8.41
N VAL A 151 2.56 -7.01 -8.05
CA VAL A 151 1.12 -7.32 -8.13
C VAL A 151 0.70 -7.54 -9.57
N ASP A 152 1.12 -6.67 -10.50
CA ASP A 152 0.84 -6.84 -11.94
C ASP A 152 1.40 -8.16 -12.48
N SER A 153 2.57 -8.58 -12.00
CA SER A 153 3.16 -9.88 -12.36
C SER A 153 2.35 -11.06 -11.80
N GLU A 154 1.80 -10.95 -10.60
CA GLU A 154 0.89 -11.96 -10.05
C GLU A 154 -0.42 -12.03 -10.87
N ILE A 155 -0.97 -10.88 -11.27
CA ILE A 155 -2.15 -10.81 -12.14
C ILE A 155 -1.89 -11.51 -13.47
N ALA A 156 -0.75 -11.23 -14.11
CA ALA A 156 -0.37 -11.85 -15.38
C ALA A 156 -0.26 -13.39 -15.25
N LEU A 157 0.38 -13.87 -14.18
CA LEU A 157 0.49 -15.31 -13.90
C LEU A 157 -0.89 -15.97 -13.77
N GLN A 158 -1.85 -15.30 -13.14
CA GLN A 158 -3.20 -15.84 -12.98
C GLN A 158 -4.02 -15.81 -14.26
N ILE A 159 -3.86 -14.77 -15.07
CA ILE A 159 -4.51 -14.72 -16.39
C ILE A 159 -4.00 -15.88 -17.26
N GLU A 160 -2.71 -16.16 -17.21
CA GLU A 160 -2.12 -17.31 -17.91
C GLU A 160 -2.72 -18.64 -17.44
N LEU A 161 -2.78 -18.87 -16.10
CA LEU A 161 -3.40 -20.06 -15.55
C LEU A 161 -4.86 -20.24 -16.01
N ARG A 162 -5.66 -19.17 -15.93
CA ARG A 162 -7.07 -19.20 -16.35
C ARG A 162 -7.19 -19.54 -17.85
N ASN A 163 -6.30 -19.01 -18.68
CA ASN A 163 -6.26 -19.30 -20.12
C ASN A 163 -5.92 -20.79 -20.38
N ILE A 164 -5.02 -21.38 -19.59
CA ILE A 164 -4.69 -22.80 -19.68
C ILE A 164 -5.90 -23.65 -19.29
N ILE A 165 -6.51 -23.36 -18.14
CA ILE A 165 -7.72 -24.09 -17.64
C ILE A 165 -8.86 -24.00 -18.66
N MET A 166 -9.10 -22.85 -19.27
CA MET A 166 -10.16 -22.69 -20.27
C MET A 166 -9.92 -23.50 -21.55
N LYS A 167 -8.66 -23.77 -21.90
CA LYS A 167 -8.29 -24.55 -23.09
C LYS A 167 -8.22 -26.06 -22.80
N ASP A 168 -8.11 -26.43 -21.54
CA ASP A 168 -8.01 -27.82 -21.10
C ASP A 168 -9.40 -28.41 -20.93
N ASN A 169 -9.86 -29.17 -21.93
CA ASN A 169 -11.15 -29.88 -21.90
C ASN A 169 -11.19 -31.03 -20.89
N THR A 170 -10.07 -31.38 -20.26
CA THR A 170 -9.96 -32.49 -19.30
C THR A 170 -10.07 -32.03 -17.86
N SER A 171 -9.88 -30.75 -17.58
CA SER A 171 -10.05 -30.19 -16.23
C SER A 171 -11.53 -29.96 -15.92
N ASN A 172 -12.08 -30.77 -15.05
CA ASN A 172 -13.45 -30.57 -14.49
C ASN A 172 -13.50 -29.44 -13.46
N ILE A 173 -12.58 -28.47 -13.51
CA ILE A 173 -12.58 -27.34 -12.60
C ILE A 173 -13.61 -26.30 -13.08
N ILE A 174 -14.75 -26.33 -12.42
CA ILE A 174 -15.70 -25.23 -12.48
C ILE A 174 -15.22 -24.20 -11.44
N LEU A 175 -14.64 -23.09 -11.91
CA LEU A 175 -14.38 -21.94 -11.04
C LEU A 175 -15.73 -21.39 -10.60
N PRO A 176 -16.12 -21.52 -9.32
CA PRO A 176 -17.39 -20.99 -8.89
C PRO A 176 -17.38 -19.47 -8.99
N ILE A 177 -18.35 -18.93 -9.66
CA ILE A 177 -18.62 -17.47 -9.66
C ILE A 177 -19.26 -17.16 -8.30
N GLU A 178 -18.42 -16.99 -7.28
CA GLU A 178 -18.87 -16.57 -5.96
C GLU A 178 -18.97 -15.04 -5.91
N THR A 179 -19.93 -14.50 -6.62
CA THR A 179 -20.08 -13.06 -6.83
C THR A 179 -21.13 -12.39 -5.95
N THR A 180 -21.82 -13.14 -5.08
CA THR A 180 -22.89 -12.55 -4.27
C THR A 180 -22.57 -12.58 -2.78
N SER A 181 -22.98 -11.51 -2.07
CA SER A 181 -22.95 -11.42 -0.60
C SER A 181 -23.62 -12.62 0.08
N TYR A 182 -24.54 -13.29 -0.60
CA TYR A 182 -25.20 -14.50 -0.14
C TYR A 182 -24.25 -15.68 0.03
N SER A 183 -23.29 -15.87 -0.86
CA SER A 183 -22.32 -16.97 -0.76
C SER A 183 -21.38 -16.80 0.43
N LEU A 184 -21.04 -15.55 0.79
CA LEU A 184 -20.28 -15.23 1.99
C LEU A 184 -21.08 -15.51 3.25
N ILE A 185 -22.36 -15.12 3.30
CA ILE A 185 -23.27 -15.39 4.44
C ILE A 185 -23.51 -16.88 4.60
N ASP A 186 -23.71 -17.64 3.52
CA ASP A 186 -23.84 -19.09 3.55
C ASP A 186 -22.59 -19.80 4.11
N ARG A 187 -21.39 -19.30 3.80
CA ARG A 187 -20.15 -19.82 4.37
C ARG A 187 -20.08 -19.61 5.89
N PHE A 188 -20.58 -18.49 6.39
CA PHE A 188 -20.64 -18.21 7.82
C PHE A 188 -21.63 -19.15 8.54
N ASN A 189 -22.75 -19.50 7.89
CA ASN A 189 -23.84 -20.25 8.49
C ASN A 189 -23.73 -21.78 8.30
N ASN A 190 -23.01 -22.25 7.26
CA ASN A 190 -22.93 -23.67 6.87
C ASN A 190 -21.46 -24.14 6.84
N GLY A 191 -20.76 -24.11 7.98
CA GLY A 191 -19.35 -24.48 8.10
C GLY A 191 -19.01 -25.87 7.54
N GLU A 192 -19.83 -26.88 7.76
CA GLU A 192 -19.59 -28.23 7.26
C GLU A 192 -19.69 -28.34 5.73
N LYS A 193 -20.69 -27.69 5.14
CA LYS A 193 -20.82 -27.58 3.68
C LYS A 193 -19.60 -26.91 3.05
N TYR A 194 -19.11 -25.86 3.70
CA TYR A 194 -17.90 -25.14 3.26
C TYR A 194 -16.65 -26.02 3.34
N ILE A 195 -16.48 -26.78 4.44
CA ILE A 195 -15.37 -27.73 4.60
C ILE A 195 -15.41 -28.80 3.50
N ASN A 196 -16.54 -29.39 3.24
CA ASN A 196 -16.70 -30.44 2.21
C ASN A 196 -16.40 -29.87 0.81
N LYS A 197 -16.91 -28.70 0.48
CA LYS A 197 -16.59 -28.03 -0.79
C LYS A 197 -15.09 -27.73 -0.93
N THR A 198 -14.44 -27.26 0.12
CA THR A 198 -13.00 -27.03 0.15
C THR A 198 -12.20 -28.31 -0.10
N LYS A 199 -12.62 -29.45 0.45
CA LYS A 199 -12.01 -30.77 0.21
C LYS A 199 -12.13 -31.20 -1.26
N GLU A 200 -13.32 -31.03 -1.85
CA GLU A 200 -13.57 -31.32 -3.27
C GLU A 200 -12.67 -30.46 -4.17
N ASP A 201 -12.60 -29.17 -3.89
CA ASP A 201 -11.79 -28.21 -4.66
C ASP A 201 -10.29 -28.53 -4.57
N LEU A 202 -9.77 -28.90 -3.39
CA LEU A 202 -8.38 -29.32 -3.22
C LEU A 202 -8.06 -30.59 -4.02
N LYS A 203 -8.94 -31.59 -3.98
CA LYS A 203 -8.78 -32.83 -4.76
C LYS A 203 -8.79 -32.54 -6.27
N ALA A 204 -9.69 -31.66 -6.73
CA ALA A 204 -9.73 -31.26 -8.13
C ALA A 204 -8.44 -30.56 -8.57
N ILE A 205 -7.89 -29.66 -7.73
CA ILE A 205 -6.64 -28.94 -7.97
C ILE A 205 -5.44 -29.90 -8.03
N GLN A 206 -5.38 -30.92 -7.16
CA GLN A 206 -4.31 -31.93 -7.18
C GLN A 206 -4.24 -32.74 -8.47
N ASN A 207 -5.33 -32.88 -9.19
CA ASN A 207 -5.38 -33.59 -10.48
C ASN A 207 -4.86 -32.78 -11.67
N ILE A 208 -4.39 -31.53 -11.43
CA ILE A 208 -3.83 -30.66 -12.47
C ILE A 208 -2.31 -30.69 -12.40
N ASP A 209 -1.65 -31.31 -13.36
CA ASP A 209 -0.20 -31.54 -13.37
C ASP A 209 0.65 -30.28 -13.19
N TYR A 210 0.25 -29.17 -13.78
CA TYR A 210 1.01 -27.92 -13.70
C TYR A 210 0.69 -27.08 -12.45
N MET A 211 -0.31 -27.46 -11.67
CA MET A 211 -0.80 -26.63 -10.55
C MET A 211 0.23 -26.47 -9.44
N ARG A 212 1.00 -27.52 -9.13
CA ARG A 212 2.10 -27.45 -8.17
C ARG A 212 3.16 -26.41 -8.54
N ASN A 213 3.56 -26.38 -9.82
CA ASN A 213 4.53 -25.42 -10.32
C ASN A 213 3.95 -23.99 -10.29
N TYR A 214 2.69 -23.85 -10.67
CA TYR A 214 1.99 -22.56 -10.57
C TYR A 214 1.97 -22.02 -9.14
N LEU A 215 1.61 -22.86 -8.14
CA LEU A 215 1.60 -22.45 -6.75
C LEU A 215 2.99 -22.01 -6.27
N SER A 216 4.04 -22.71 -6.67
CA SER A 216 5.43 -22.35 -6.35
C SER A 216 5.80 -20.97 -6.90
N LEU A 217 5.41 -20.65 -8.13
CA LEU A 217 5.63 -19.33 -8.74
C LEU A 217 4.80 -18.26 -8.03
N LYS A 218 3.53 -18.54 -7.71
CA LYS A 218 2.66 -17.62 -7.00
C LYS A 218 3.15 -17.29 -5.59
N ILE A 219 3.59 -18.30 -4.84
CA ILE A 219 4.20 -18.13 -3.52
C ILE A 219 5.43 -17.22 -3.62
N ARG A 220 6.32 -17.49 -4.57
CA ARG A 220 7.49 -16.64 -4.82
C ARG A 220 7.09 -15.20 -5.08
N GLN A 221 6.11 -14.97 -5.95
CA GLN A 221 5.63 -13.63 -6.31
C GLN A 221 5.08 -12.89 -5.09
N ARG A 222 4.26 -13.56 -4.27
CA ARG A 222 3.72 -12.97 -3.05
C ARG A 222 4.78 -12.69 -1.99
N ARG A 223 5.78 -13.55 -1.85
CA ARG A 223 6.93 -13.28 -0.96
C ARG A 223 7.68 -12.02 -1.39
N MET A 224 7.84 -11.79 -2.70
CA MET A 224 8.43 -10.54 -3.21
C MET A 224 7.56 -9.33 -2.87
N ILE A 225 6.23 -9.40 -3.06
CA ILE A 225 5.30 -8.33 -2.69
C ILE A 225 5.44 -8.01 -1.19
N MET A 226 5.43 -9.03 -0.32
CA MET A 226 5.58 -8.85 1.14
C MET A 226 6.93 -8.20 1.50
N THR A 227 8.02 -8.60 0.84
CA THR A 227 9.34 -7.97 1.03
C THR A 227 9.29 -6.48 0.68
N PHE A 228 8.63 -6.10 -0.41
CA PHE A 228 8.50 -4.70 -0.79
C PHE A 228 7.54 -3.93 0.12
N ILE A 229 6.47 -4.55 0.64
CA ILE A 229 5.63 -3.95 1.69
C ILE A 229 6.44 -3.67 2.95
N PHE A 230 7.32 -4.58 3.35
CA PHE A 230 8.24 -4.36 4.48
C PHE A 230 9.16 -3.15 4.24
N LEU A 231 9.77 -3.03 3.06
CA LEU A 231 10.62 -1.89 2.69
C LEU A 231 9.81 -0.58 2.63
N PHE A 232 8.61 -0.61 2.12
CA PHE A 232 7.67 0.51 2.08
C PHE A 232 7.34 0.99 3.51
N ASN A 233 7.01 0.06 4.43
CA ASN A 233 6.76 0.38 5.83
C ASN A 233 7.98 0.98 6.53
N ARG A 234 9.19 0.50 6.21
CA ARG A 234 10.43 1.09 6.73
C ARG A 234 10.59 2.54 6.26
N THR A 235 10.28 2.83 5.01
CA THR A 235 10.33 4.21 4.48
C THR A 235 9.26 5.08 5.12
N LEU A 236 8.04 4.56 5.37
CA LEU A 236 6.99 5.25 6.12
C LEU A 236 7.43 5.62 7.54
N ASN A 237 8.06 4.69 8.27
CA ASN A 237 8.57 4.95 9.61
C ASN A 237 9.64 6.05 9.61
N ASN A 238 10.57 5.99 8.68
CA ASN A 238 11.60 7.02 8.54
C ASN A 238 11.00 8.41 8.21
N LEU A 239 9.96 8.43 7.37
CA LEU A 239 9.25 9.67 7.01
C LEU A 239 8.53 10.26 8.23
N GLU A 240 7.81 9.43 8.98
CA GLU A 240 7.11 9.82 10.20
C GLU A 240 8.09 10.39 11.24
N GLU A 241 9.21 9.69 11.51
CA GLU A 241 10.23 10.16 12.45
C GLU A 241 10.80 11.53 12.08
N GLU A 242 11.07 11.76 10.79
CA GLU A 242 11.61 13.03 10.31
C GLU A 242 10.56 14.16 10.42
N ILE A 243 9.30 13.88 10.13
CA ILE A 243 8.22 14.86 10.28
C ILE A 243 8.02 15.22 11.77
N ILE A 244 7.99 14.23 12.66
CA ILE A 244 7.83 14.46 14.10
C ILE A 244 8.96 15.33 14.66
N LYS A 245 10.20 15.17 14.17
CA LYS A 245 11.31 16.05 14.56
C LYS A 245 11.04 17.51 14.18
N ILE A 246 10.45 17.76 13.02
CA ILE A 246 10.15 19.12 12.53
C ILE A 246 8.99 19.75 13.31
N LEU A 247 7.98 18.94 13.67
CA LEU A 247 6.80 19.42 14.40
C LEU A 247 7.07 19.71 15.88
N LYS A 248 8.14 19.15 16.47
CA LYS A 248 8.54 19.38 17.86
C LYS A 248 9.41 20.62 18.07
N VAL A 249 9.87 21.26 17.02
CA VAL A 249 10.66 22.49 17.00
C VAL A 249 9.76 23.70 16.76
#